data_a8ed076d433d7285cbbdc85f0a18c140
#
_entry.id   a8ed076d433d7285cbbdc85f0a18c140
#
_cell.length_a   1.000
_cell.length_b   1.000
_cell.length_c   1.000
_cell.angle_alpha   90.00
_cell.angle_beta   90.00
_cell.angle_gamma   90.00
#
_symmetry.space_group_name_H-M   'P 1'
#
loop_
_entity.id
_entity.type
_entity.pdbx_description
1 polymer ?
#
loop_
_entity_poly.entity_id
_entity_poly.type
_entity_poly.pdbx_seq_one_letter_code
_entity_poly.pdbx_strand_id
1 'polypeptide(L)'
;MRFINVFVLAVFVFAGQAAMADFKTVTRANEVRLNEFRLPASVNGIASFKACGACSMQTVNVNAETRYLLNNEYVSLPEMRRSLALVSSRDRKTVIVMHHLESDLITQISIKL
;
A
#
# COMPACT_ATOMS: atom_id res chain seq x y z
N MET A 1 -14.50 57.72 41.55
CA MET A 1 -13.45 57.11 40.79
C MET A 1 -13.84 55.75 40.31
N ARG A 2 -13.82 55.51 39.04
CA ARG A 2 -14.27 54.27 38.53
C ARG A 2 -13.19 53.60 37.73
N PHE A 3 -12.84 52.46 38.18
CA PHE A 3 -11.93 51.61 37.39
C PHE A 3 -12.80 50.75 36.53
N ILE A 4 -12.83 51.10 35.31
CA ILE A 4 -13.35 50.18 34.33
C ILE A 4 -12.25 49.20 34.08
N ASN A 5 -12.32 48.12 34.75
CA ASN A 5 -11.59 46.96 34.30
C ASN A 5 -12.23 46.50 33.02
N VAL A 6 -11.75 47.06 31.95
CA VAL A 6 -11.97 46.46 30.67
C VAL A 6 -11.18 45.19 30.70
N PHE A 7 -11.83 44.17 31.17
CA PHE A 7 -11.41 42.84 30.82
C PHE A 7 -11.58 42.75 29.34
N VAL A 8 -10.54 43.08 28.65
CA VAL A 8 -10.40 42.58 27.31
C VAL A 8 -10.24 41.08 27.47
N LEU A 9 -11.36 40.45 27.46
CA LEU A 9 -11.40 39.03 27.24
C LEU A 9 -10.79 38.85 25.83
N ALA A 10 -9.51 38.64 25.80
CA ALA A 10 -8.90 38.10 24.63
C ALA A 10 -9.47 36.72 24.48
N VAL A 11 -10.56 36.64 23.77
CA VAL A 11 -11.05 35.38 23.25
C VAL A 11 -9.96 34.96 22.27
N PHE A 12 -9.03 34.21 22.78
CA PHE A 12 -8.22 33.39 21.96
C PHE A 12 -9.16 32.38 21.30
N VAL A 13 -9.73 32.78 20.22
CA VAL A 13 -10.28 31.83 19.31
C VAL A 13 -9.05 31.06 18.83
N PHE A 14 -8.75 30.02 19.53
CA PHE A 14 -8.02 28.95 18.95
C PHE A 14 -8.91 28.44 17.84
N ALA A 15 -8.79 29.06 16.68
CA ALA A 15 -9.18 28.39 15.47
C ALA A 15 -8.32 27.14 15.48
N GLY A 16 -8.89 26.07 16.01
CA GLY A 16 -8.28 24.77 15.87
C GLY A 16 -8.06 24.58 14.41
N GLN A 17 -6.86 24.87 13.99
CA GLN A 17 -6.41 24.52 12.68
C GLN A 17 -6.52 23.03 12.67
N ALA A 18 -7.59 22.52 12.07
CA ALA A 18 -7.63 21.15 11.73
C ALA A 18 -6.53 20.94 10.70
N ALA A 19 -5.30 20.86 11.20
CA ALA A 19 -4.13 20.51 10.40
C ALA A 19 -4.23 19.07 9.86
N MET A 20 -5.42 18.51 9.91
CA MET A 20 -5.75 17.12 9.69
C MET A 20 -6.40 16.90 8.35
N ALA A 21 -6.57 17.94 7.57
CA ALA A 21 -7.32 17.85 6.33
C ALA A 21 -6.58 17.10 5.22
N ASP A 22 -5.29 16.82 5.40
CA ASP A 22 -4.46 16.27 4.35
C ASP A 22 -3.90 14.88 4.67
N PHE A 23 -4.75 13.98 5.14
CA PHE A 23 -4.42 12.56 5.08
C PHE A 23 -4.52 12.09 3.63
N LYS A 24 -3.48 12.32 2.86
CA LYS A 24 -3.35 11.66 1.58
C LYS A 24 -2.98 10.21 1.84
N THR A 25 -3.77 9.31 1.31
CA THR A 25 -3.38 7.90 1.26
C THR A 25 -2.20 7.79 0.30
N VAL A 26 -1.00 7.64 0.85
CA VAL A 26 0.23 7.54 0.06
C VAL A 26 0.44 6.13 -0.45
N THR A 27 0.01 5.15 0.33
CA THR A 27 0.14 3.73 0.00
C THR A 27 -1.21 3.04 0.12
N ARG A 28 -1.54 2.25 -0.88
CA ARG A 28 -2.73 1.41 -0.88
C ARG A 28 -2.32 -0.05 -0.73
N ALA A 29 -2.90 -0.74 0.24
CA ALA A 29 -2.78 -2.18 0.36
C ALA A 29 -3.92 -2.85 -0.41
N ASN A 30 -3.60 -3.66 -1.39
CA ASN A 30 -4.56 -4.46 -2.14
C ASN A 30 -4.43 -5.93 -1.71
N GLU A 31 -5.52 -6.50 -1.29
CA GLU A 31 -5.62 -7.92 -0.98
C GLU A 31 -6.17 -8.64 -2.21
N VAL A 32 -5.35 -9.50 -2.79
CA VAL A 32 -5.60 -10.13 -4.09
C VAL A 32 -5.48 -11.65 -3.95
N ARG A 33 -6.28 -12.38 -4.69
CA ARG A 33 -6.11 -13.84 -4.78
C ARG A 33 -4.89 -14.15 -5.63
N LEU A 34 -4.16 -15.20 -5.24
CA LEU A 34 -2.95 -15.58 -5.96
C LEU A 34 -3.19 -15.95 -7.42
N ASN A 35 -4.35 -16.52 -7.74
CA ASN A 35 -4.73 -16.82 -9.13
C ASN A 35 -5.06 -15.58 -9.96
N GLU A 36 -5.24 -14.43 -9.32
CA GLU A 36 -5.48 -13.13 -9.96
C GLU A 36 -4.27 -12.20 -9.86
N PHE A 37 -3.12 -12.76 -9.60
CA PHE A 37 -1.87 -12.05 -9.41
C PHE A 37 -0.76 -12.66 -10.26
N ARG A 38 0.06 -11.81 -10.88
CA ARG A 38 1.24 -12.21 -11.63
C ARG A 38 2.47 -11.46 -11.14
N LEU A 39 3.48 -12.22 -10.74
CA LEU A 39 4.78 -11.67 -10.38
C LEU A 39 5.46 -11.00 -11.59
N PRO A 40 6.27 -9.96 -11.35
CA PRO A 40 7.10 -9.39 -12.40
C PRO A 40 8.10 -10.41 -12.92
N ALA A 41 8.44 -10.29 -14.21
CA ALA A 41 9.43 -11.16 -14.84
C ALA A 41 10.87 -10.75 -14.50
N SER A 42 11.08 -9.49 -14.12
CA SER A 42 12.39 -8.93 -13.82
C SER A 42 12.29 -7.90 -12.69
N VAL A 43 13.44 -7.53 -12.15
CA VAL A 43 13.54 -6.57 -11.02
C VAL A 43 12.90 -5.23 -11.35
N ASN A 44 12.99 -4.77 -12.59
CA ASN A 44 12.39 -3.52 -13.05
C ASN A 44 11.18 -3.76 -13.97
N GLY A 45 10.48 -4.85 -13.75
CA GLY A 45 9.32 -5.23 -14.54
C GLY A 45 8.00 -4.67 -14.03
N ILE A 46 6.94 -5.34 -14.40
CA ILE A 46 5.58 -5.03 -13.98
C ILE A 46 4.94 -6.23 -13.30
N ALA A 47 4.17 -5.98 -12.25
CA ALA A 47 3.25 -6.95 -11.69
C ALA A 47 1.84 -6.67 -12.18
N SER A 48 1.03 -7.69 -12.29
CA SER A 48 -0.37 -7.58 -12.70
C SER A 48 -1.29 -8.20 -11.66
N PHE A 49 -2.38 -7.52 -11.37
CA PHE A 49 -3.35 -8.00 -10.40
C PHE A 49 -4.71 -7.33 -10.57
N LYS A 50 -5.75 -7.98 -10.02
CA LYS A 50 -7.07 -7.39 -9.89
C LYS A 50 -7.25 -6.81 -8.49
N ALA A 51 -7.57 -5.53 -8.40
CA ALA A 51 -7.82 -4.88 -7.11
C ALA A 51 -9.15 -5.31 -6.48
N CYS A 52 -10.10 -5.80 -7.26
CA CYS A 52 -11.37 -6.37 -6.81
C CYS A 52 -11.85 -7.45 -7.78
N GLY A 53 -12.84 -8.27 -7.36
CA GLY A 53 -13.35 -9.36 -8.20
C GLY A 53 -13.94 -8.92 -9.54
N ALA A 54 -14.56 -7.75 -9.59
CA ALA A 54 -15.16 -7.17 -10.79
C ALA A 54 -14.23 -6.18 -11.53
N CYS A 55 -13.04 -5.91 -10.95
CA CYS A 55 -12.09 -4.98 -11.54
C CYS A 55 -11.35 -5.61 -12.71
N SER A 56 -10.92 -4.77 -13.63
CA SER A 56 -9.99 -5.19 -14.69
C SER A 56 -8.61 -5.47 -14.11
N MET A 57 -7.85 -6.33 -14.78
CA MET A 57 -6.44 -6.54 -14.46
C MET A 57 -5.69 -5.24 -14.66
N GLN A 58 -4.96 -4.81 -13.64
CA GLN A 58 -4.09 -3.64 -13.74
C GLN A 58 -2.62 -4.04 -13.67
N THR A 59 -1.76 -3.22 -14.22
CA THR A 59 -0.31 -3.42 -14.19
C THR A 59 0.33 -2.27 -13.44
N VAL A 60 1.27 -2.59 -12.55
CA VAL A 60 2.02 -1.61 -11.78
C VAL A 60 3.49 -1.98 -11.81
N ASN A 61 4.35 -0.96 -11.92
CA ASN A 61 5.78 -1.16 -11.99
C ASN A 61 6.35 -1.60 -10.63
N VAL A 62 7.37 -2.41 -10.71
CA VAL A 62 8.28 -2.74 -9.60
C VAL A 62 9.68 -2.22 -9.92
N ASN A 63 10.51 -2.08 -8.90
CA ASN A 63 11.92 -1.71 -9.06
C ASN A 63 12.80 -2.51 -8.09
N ALA A 64 14.09 -2.19 -8.07
CA ALA A 64 15.05 -2.86 -7.19
C ALA A 64 14.75 -2.69 -5.68
N GLU A 65 13.96 -1.69 -5.31
CA GLU A 65 13.56 -1.44 -3.92
C GLU A 65 12.31 -2.18 -3.51
N THR A 66 11.61 -2.80 -4.44
CA THR A 66 10.42 -3.61 -4.14
C THR A 66 10.82 -4.81 -3.29
N ARG A 67 10.12 -4.99 -2.18
CA ARG A 67 10.38 -6.07 -1.24
C ARG A 67 9.40 -7.22 -1.47
N TYR A 68 9.92 -8.43 -1.35
CA TYR A 68 9.14 -9.65 -1.47
C TYR A 68 9.17 -10.40 -0.15
N LEU A 69 7.99 -10.63 0.44
CA LEU A 69 7.83 -11.41 1.66
C LEU A 69 7.11 -12.71 1.34
N LEU A 70 7.73 -13.81 1.71
CA LEU A 70 7.14 -15.14 1.63
C LEU A 70 7.07 -15.72 3.04
N ASN A 71 5.85 -15.97 3.54
CA ASN A 71 5.62 -16.43 4.90
C ASN A 71 6.34 -15.56 5.96
N ASN A 72 6.26 -14.23 5.80
CA ASN A 72 6.87 -13.20 6.65
C ASN A 72 8.41 -13.14 6.60
N GLU A 73 9.04 -13.77 5.63
CA GLU A 73 10.48 -13.68 5.39
C GLU A 73 10.77 -12.95 4.10
N TYR A 74 11.77 -12.08 4.12
CA TYR A 74 12.24 -11.42 2.90
C TYR A 74 12.96 -12.42 2.00
N VAL A 75 12.53 -12.49 0.76
CA VAL A 75 13.12 -13.36 -0.25
C VAL A 75 13.44 -12.54 -1.50
N SER A 76 14.28 -13.09 -2.37
CA SER A 76 14.52 -12.51 -3.68
C SER A 76 13.34 -12.79 -4.63
N LEU A 77 13.23 -11.99 -5.68
CA LEU A 77 12.21 -12.23 -6.71
C LEU A 77 12.35 -13.61 -7.36
N PRO A 78 13.55 -14.09 -7.75
CA PRO A 78 13.70 -15.43 -8.29
C PRO A 78 13.25 -16.52 -7.32
N GLU A 79 13.53 -16.35 -6.04
CA GLU A 79 13.15 -17.31 -5.00
C GLU A 79 11.63 -17.35 -4.82
N MET A 80 10.98 -16.18 -4.78
CA MET A 80 9.52 -16.11 -4.72
C MET A 80 8.89 -16.75 -5.96
N ARG A 81 9.41 -16.51 -7.13
CA ARG A 81 8.91 -17.10 -8.38
C ARG A 81 8.98 -18.63 -8.34
N ARG A 82 10.09 -19.18 -7.87
CA ARG A 82 10.24 -20.65 -7.72
C ARG A 82 9.24 -21.22 -6.71
N SER A 83 9.05 -20.53 -5.60
CA SER A 83 8.10 -20.97 -4.58
C SER A 83 6.67 -20.93 -5.10
N LEU A 84 6.28 -19.90 -5.82
CA LEU A 84 4.94 -19.78 -6.37
C LEU A 84 4.66 -20.78 -7.50
N ALA A 85 5.67 -21.20 -8.24
CA ALA A 85 5.51 -22.19 -9.30
C ALA A 85 5.06 -23.56 -8.77
N LEU A 86 5.31 -23.84 -7.48
CA LEU A 86 4.98 -25.10 -6.83
C LEU A 86 3.65 -25.06 -6.08
N VAL A 87 3.00 -23.92 -6.00
CA VAL A 87 1.78 -23.75 -5.22
C VAL A 87 0.57 -24.25 -5.98
N SER A 88 -0.17 -25.16 -5.33
CA SER A 88 -1.53 -25.52 -5.72
C SER A 88 -2.56 -24.68 -4.96
N SER A 89 -3.83 -24.76 -5.34
CA SER A 89 -4.92 -24.03 -4.67
C SER A 89 -4.71 -22.51 -4.60
N ARG A 90 -4.27 -21.93 -5.72
CA ARG A 90 -3.96 -20.50 -5.83
C ARG A 90 -5.16 -19.59 -5.54
N ASP A 91 -6.37 -20.07 -5.79
CA ASP A 91 -7.61 -19.38 -5.49
C ASP A 91 -7.87 -19.18 -3.99
N ARG A 92 -7.20 -19.98 -3.15
CA ARG A 92 -7.30 -19.92 -1.69
C ARG A 92 -6.17 -19.16 -1.01
N LYS A 93 -5.17 -18.76 -1.78
CA LYS A 93 -4.02 -18.01 -1.27
C LYS A 93 -4.20 -16.52 -1.54
N THR A 94 -3.75 -15.72 -0.60
CA THR A 94 -3.89 -14.28 -0.66
C THR A 94 -2.53 -13.60 -0.82
N VAL A 95 -2.51 -12.59 -1.67
CA VAL A 95 -1.36 -11.73 -1.88
C VAL A 95 -1.72 -10.34 -1.41
N ILE A 96 -0.84 -9.71 -0.64
CA ILE A 96 -0.98 -8.30 -0.26
C ILE A 96 0.01 -7.50 -1.09
N VAL A 97 -0.50 -6.61 -1.91
CA VAL A 97 0.27 -5.72 -2.77
C VAL A 97 0.24 -4.31 -2.19
N MET A 98 1.38 -3.81 -1.79
CA MET A 98 1.52 -2.43 -1.30
C MET A 98 1.89 -1.53 -2.47
N HIS A 99 0.95 -0.71 -2.87
CA HIS A 99 1.08 0.19 -4.00
C HIS A 99 1.25 1.63 -3.52
N HIS A 100 2.40 2.22 -3.79
CA HIS A 100 2.68 3.61 -3.50
C HIS A 100 2.10 4.49 -4.60
N LEU A 101 1.12 5.30 -4.26
CA LEU A 101 0.29 5.99 -5.24
C LEU A 101 1.01 7.16 -5.93
N GLU A 102 1.87 7.89 -5.24
CA GLU A 102 2.58 9.02 -5.81
C GLU A 102 3.62 8.59 -6.85
N SER A 103 4.39 7.56 -6.55
CA SER A 103 5.40 7.03 -7.46
C SER A 103 4.84 6.01 -8.46
N ASP A 104 3.63 5.53 -8.20
CA ASP A 104 2.99 4.45 -8.95
C ASP A 104 3.87 3.19 -9.03
N LEU A 105 4.48 2.85 -7.89
CA LEU A 105 5.35 1.70 -7.73
C LEU A 105 4.82 0.76 -6.66
N ILE A 106 5.02 -0.52 -6.85
CA ILE A 106 4.81 -1.50 -5.80
C ILE A 106 6.02 -1.50 -4.88
N THR A 107 5.78 -1.26 -3.59
CA THR A 107 6.83 -1.24 -2.58
C THR A 107 7.04 -2.60 -1.92
N GLN A 108 5.99 -3.40 -1.84
CA GLN A 108 6.05 -4.72 -1.20
C GLN A 108 4.99 -5.65 -1.76
N ILE A 109 5.36 -6.90 -1.92
CA ILE A 109 4.46 -8.01 -2.24
C ILE A 109 4.63 -9.06 -1.15
N SER A 110 3.56 -9.37 -0.46
CA SER A 110 3.55 -10.32 0.65
C SER A 110 2.61 -11.48 0.36
N ILE A 111 3.10 -12.69 0.48
CA ILE A 111 2.34 -13.91 0.21
C ILE A 111 2.51 -14.88 1.38
N LYS A 112 1.40 -15.44 1.83
CA LYS A 112 1.38 -16.55 2.79
C LYS A 112 0.96 -17.83 2.08
N LEU A 113 1.77 -18.81 2.19
CA LEU A 113 1.52 -20.13 1.61
C LEU A 113 1.06 -21.13 2.66
#